data_32456aac308e960de934e86548e3a210
#
_entry.id   32456aac308e960de934e86548e3a210
#
_cell.length_a   1.000
_cell.length_b   1.000
_cell.length_c   1.000
_cell.angle_alpha   90.00
_cell.angle_beta   90.00
_cell.angle_gamma   90.00
#
_symmetry.space_group_name_H-M   'P 1'
#
loop_
_entity.id
_entity.type
_entity.pdbx_description
1 polymer ?
#
loop_
_entity_poly.entity_id
_entity_poly.type
_entity_poly.pdbx_seq_one_letter_code
_entity_poly.pdbx_strand_id
1 'polypeptide(L)'
;MTIHTSEQNNVGTFTEWDPLEEVLLGDPLGAMKPGEMAVFDAVVPPEYEHVLDNIFPNGSRCYPSDLIDAARKEVTELRAILEGEGVKVHVAQPIDFTQPLKTPDWHVPNQFCSSNPRDSLLLIGDLIVESPMADRSRYFETFAYRDVLKELNERGARWISAPKPRLSDKSFVNDLKRDADGRPTQWLTTEEEILFDAADFMKFGKDILVSRSHTTNEAGIKWVRQILGADFTVHEVETKNAFAMHIDDTIMPLDEGRLVYSPDYFDPAALPDIFKTWEMFEAPEVIYSAKNRLGRLSGWLNINMLSLDEKRIIVESNQEHTIKFLKKLGMQPILCEFENYFPFVGSFHCASLDIKRRGQLRNCF
;
A
#
# COMPACT_ATOMS: atom_id res chain seq x y z
N MET A 1 19.59 -11.12 -13.91
CA MET A 1 19.93 -9.70 -13.66
C MET A 1 20.37 -9.64 -12.21
N THR A 2 21.59 -9.25 -11.88
CA THR A 2 22.07 -9.26 -10.50
C THR A 2 21.56 -8.02 -9.77
N ILE A 3 20.87 -8.21 -8.64
CA ILE A 3 20.47 -7.10 -7.77
C ILE A 3 21.70 -6.73 -6.92
N HIS A 4 22.10 -5.47 -6.99
CA HIS A 4 23.28 -5.01 -6.27
C HIS A 4 22.98 -4.84 -4.77
N THR A 5 23.95 -5.21 -3.93
CA THR A 5 23.86 -5.03 -2.47
C THR A 5 24.00 -3.56 -2.11
N SER A 6 23.32 -3.11 -1.05
CA SER A 6 23.15 -1.71 -0.65
C SER A 6 24.44 -0.93 -0.33
N GLU A 7 25.59 -1.56 -0.21
CA GLU A 7 26.87 -0.86 0.06
C GLU A 7 27.39 -0.04 -1.14
N GLN A 8 26.93 -0.35 -2.35
CA GLN A 8 27.33 0.37 -3.57
C GLN A 8 26.29 1.36 -4.09
N ASN A 9 25.00 1.19 -3.69
CA ASN A 9 23.90 2.04 -4.13
C ASN A 9 23.31 2.86 -2.99
N ASN A 10 23.10 4.15 -3.25
CA ASN A 10 22.43 5.06 -2.30
C ASN A 10 20.91 4.86 -2.22
N VAL A 11 20.37 3.81 -2.81
CA VAL A 11 18.94 3.45 -2.85
C VAL A 11 18.82 1.96 -2.60
N GLY A 12 17.81 1.55 -1.82
CA GLY A 12 17.50 0.12 -1.68
C GLY A 12 16.87 -0.27 -0.36
N THR A 13 15.98 -1.27 -0.44
CA THR A 13 15.29 -1.85 0.73
C THR A 13 15.03 -3.33 0.52
N PHE A 14 15.23 -4.12 1.58
CA PHE A 14 15.06 -5.58 1.56
C PHE A 14 14.05 -6.08 2.59
N THR A 15 13.72 -5.27 3.58
CA THR A 15 12.76 -5.62 4.64
C THR A 15 11.84 -4.44 4.93
N GLU A 16 10.78 -4.66 5.69
CA GLU A 16 9.87 -3.60 6.13
C GLU A 16 10.31 -2.98 7.48
N TRP A 17 11.35 -3.52 8.16
CA TRP A 17 11.75 -3.15 9.53
C TRP A 17 13.20 -2.70 9.70
N ASP A 18 14.09 -2.89 8.71
CA ASP A 18 15.45 -2.34 8.78
C ASP A 18 15.40 -0.81 8.94
N PRO A 19 16.41 -0.17 9.56
CA PRO A 19 16.40 1.28 9.81
C PRO A 19 16.13 2.10 8.55
N LEU A 20 15.06 2.88 8.56
CA LEU A 20 14.61 3.74 7.47
C LEU A 20 15.52 4.97 7.37
N GLU A 21 16.08 5.22 6.18
CA GLU A 21 16.97 6.36 5.91
C GLU A 21 16.38 7.34 4.90
N GLU A 22 15.52 6.88 4.00
CA GLU A 22 14.91 7.73 2.96
C GLU A 22 13.53 7.19 2.58
N VAL A 23 12.55 8.09 2.43
CA VAL A 23 11.14 7.74 2.16
C VAL A 23 10.50 8.73 1.20
N LEU A 24 9.56 8.27 0.38
CA LEU A 24 8.64 9.10 -0.40
C LEU A 24 7.26 9.08 0.25
N LEU A 25 6.71 10.25 0.55
CA LEU A 25 5.35 10.42 1.04
C LEU A 25 4.40 10.80 -0.09
N GLY A 26 3.17 10.30 -0.02
CA GLY A 26 2.06 10.76 -0.85
C GLY A 26 1.58 12.16 -0.48
N ASP A 27 0.86 12.82 -1.40
CA ASP A 27 0.15 14.09 -1.14
C ASP A 27 -1.29 13.98 -1.66
N PRO A 28 -2.32 14.19 -0.80
CA PRO A 28 -3.72 14.16 -1.22
C PRO A 28 -4.18 15.41 -1.97
N LEU A 29 -3.31 16.37 -2.26
CA LEU A 29 -3.66 17.58 -2.99
C LEU A 29 -4.31 17.25 -4.35
N GLY A 30 -5.47 17.84 -4.60
CA GLY A 30 -6.20 17.64 -5.85
C GLY A 30 -6.92 16.30 -5.98
N ALA A 31 -6.94 15.48 -4.92
CA ALA A 31 -7.60 14.18 -4.93
C ALA A 31 -9.08 14.26 -5.38
N MET A 32 -9.49 13.29 -6.16
CA MET A 32 -10.82 13.12 -6.72
C MET A 32 -11.41 11.76 -6.31
N LYS A 33 -12.73 11.65 -6.27
CA LYS A 33 -13.36 10.32 -6.27
C LYS A 33 -12.88 9.57 -7.53
N PRO A 34 -12.50 8.30 -7.46
CA PRO A 34 -12.05 7.57 -8.64
C PRO A 34 -13.02 7.71 -9.82
N GLY A 35 -12.50 7.89 -11.01
CA GLY A 35 -13.30 8.01 -12.24
C GLY A 35 -14.09 6.76 -12.55
N GLU A 36 -13.58 5.61 -12.14
CA GLU A 36 -14.23 4.29 -12.16
C GLU A 36 -14.24 3.70 -10.75
N MET A 37 -15.32 3.04 -10.37
CA MET A 37 -15.53 2.55 -9.01
C MET A 37 -15.35 1.04 -8.87
N ALA A 38 -15.06 0.30 -9.95
CA ALA A 38 -15.07 -1.16 -9.94
C ALA A 38 -14.18 -1.79 -8.85
N VAL A 39 -12.98 -1.25 -8.62
CA VAL A 39 -12.08 -1.72 -7.56
C VAL A 39 -12.64 -1.38 -6.19
N PHE A 40 -13.12 -0.14 -5.99
CA PHE A 40 -13.76 0.27 -4.73
C PHE A 40 -14.97 -0.57 -4.40
N ASP A 41 -15.85 -0.77 -5.39
CA ASP A 41 -17.06 -1.56 -5.22
C ASP A 41 -16.72 -3.03 -4.88
N ALA A 42 -15.57 -3.52 -5.33
CA ALA A 42 -15.12 -4.87 -4.98
C ALA A 42 -14.69 -5.02 -3.52
N VAL A 43 -14.03 -4.00 -2.93
CA VAL A 43 -13.44 -4.06 -1.59
C VAL A 43 -14.30 -3.40 -0.49
N VAL A 44 -15.31 -2.63 -0.86
CA VAL A 44 -16.23 -2.01 0.11
C VAL A 44 -17.42 -2.94 0.38
N PRO A 45 -17.63 -3.41 1.61
CA PRO A 45 -18.83 -4.17 1.97
C PRO A 45 -20.10 -3.35 1.72
N PRO A 46 -21.19 -3.96 1.22
CA PRO A 46 -22.43 -3.24 0.87
C PRO A 46 -23.02 -2.42 2.01
N GLU A 47 -22.90 -2.86 3.25
CA GLU A 47 -23.37 -2.14 4.44
C GLU A 47 -22.62 -0.84 4.71
N TYR A 48 -21.45 -0.63 4.09
CA TYR A 48 -20.62 0.57 4.26
C TYR A 48 -20.63 1.50 3.03
N GLU A 49 -21.36 1.19 1.96
CA GLU A 49 -21.46 2.07 0.78
C GLU A 49 -21.89 3.49 1.15
N HIS A 50 -22.79 3.61 2.15
CA HIS A 50 -23.25 4.90 2.65
C HIS A 50 -22.14 5.79 3.24
N VAL A 51 -21.00 5.20 3.65
CA VAL A 51 -19.85 5.95 4.19
C VAL A 51 -19.22 6.81 3.11
N LEU A 52 -19.25 6.38 1.85
CA LEU A 52 -18.78 7.18 0.72
C LEU A 52 -19.58 8.47 0.53
N ASP A 53 -20.87 8.47 0.88
CA ASP A 53 -21.71 9.68 0.83
C ASP A 53 -21.27 10.74 1.84
N ASN A 54 -20.65 10.33 2.96
CA ASN A 54 -20.07 11.25 3.94
C ASN A 54 -18.81 11.95 3.41
N ILE A 55 -18.09 11.28 2.51
CA ILE A 55 -16.87 11.82 1.87
C ILE A 55 -17.25 12.61 0.62
N PHE A 56 -18.22 12.13 -0.16
CA PHE A 56 -18.65 12.70 -1.44
C PHE A 56 -20.12 13.13 -1.42
N PRO A 57 -20.50 14.13 -0.61
CA PRO A 57 -21.89 14.51 -0.45
C PRO A 57 -22.48 15.03 -1.77
N ASN A 58 -23.77 14.77 -1.98
CA ASN A 58 -24.53 15.21 -3.16
C ASN A 58 -23.95 14.74 -4.51
N GLY A 59 -23.25 13.60 -4.53
CA GLY A 59 -22.63 13.08 -5.74
C GLY A 59 -21.39 13.84 -6.21
N SER A 60 -20.78 14.63 -5.32
CA SER A 60 -19.51 15.29 -5.58
C SER A 60 -18.45 14.29 -6.05
N ARG A 61 -17.63 14.72 -6.99
CA ARG A 61 -16.43 13.96 -7.40
C ARG A 61 -15.15 14.48 -6.77
N CYS A 62 -15.20 15.66 -6.14
CA CYS A 62 -14.07 16.24 -5.43
C CYS A 62 -14.14 15.87 -3.96
N TYR A 63 -13.01 15.56 -3.36
CA TYR A 63 -12.91 15.55 -1.90
C TYR A 63 -13.18 16.95 -1.35
N PRO A 64 -13.80 17.08 -0.17
CA PRO A 64 -13.94 18.34 0.51
C PRO A 64 -12.59 19.03 0.75
N SER A 65 -12.49 20.32 0.46
CA SER A 65 -11.23 21.06 0.62
C SER A 65 -10.71 21.07 2.06
N ASP A 66 -11.63 21.16 3.04
CA ASP A 66 -11.29 21.08 4.46
C ASP A 66 -10.66 19.74 4.84
N LEU A 67 -11.10 18.64 4.22
CA LEU A 67 -10.52 17.31 4.42
C LEU A 67 -9.12 17.21 3.78
N ILE A 68 -8.96 17.71 2.54
CA ILE A 68 -7.65 17.75 1.88
C ILE A 68 -6.66 18.57 2.70
N ASP A 69 -7.05 19.76 3.17
CA ASP A 69 -6.19 20.63 3.97
C ASP A 69 -5.82 19.98 5.31
N ALA A 70 -6.75 19.31 5.97
CA ALA A 70 -6.51 18.59 7.22
C ALA A 70 -5.54 17.41 6.99
N ALA A 71 -5.75 16.60 5.96
CA ALA A 71 -4.88 15.48 5.62
C ALA A 71 -3.46 15.95 5.26
N ARG A 72 -3.32 17.04 4.50
CA ARG A 72 -2.01 17.61 4.16
C ARG A 72 -1.27 18.17 5.38
N LYS A 73 -1.99 18.68 6.37
CA LYS A 73 -1.40 19.06 7.65
C LYS A 73 -0.82 17.83 8.36
N GLU A 74 -1.55 16.72 8.37
CA GLU A 74 -1.08 15.45 8.96
C GLU A 74 0.13 14.88 8.20
N VAL A 75 0.17 14.95 6.86
CA VAL A 75 1.37 14.61 6.07
C VAL A 75 2.55 15.51 6.44
N THR A 76 2.32 16.79 6.68
CA THR A 76 3.37 17.73 7.12
C THR A 76 3.91 17.36 8.50
N GLU A 77 3.05 16.93 9.41
CA GLU A 77 3.44 16.46 10.75
C GLU A 77 4.21 15.13 10.66
N LEU A 78 3.74 14.16 9.87
CA LEU A 78 4.45 12.91 9.61
C LEU A 78 5.83 13.19 9.02
N ARG A 79 5.95 14.10 8.06
CA ARG A 79 7.22 14.54 7.50
C ARG A 79 8.15 15.10 8.58
N ALA A 80 7.65 15.98 9.46
CA ALA A 80 8.45 16.58 10.52
C ALA A 80 8.95 15.53 11.54
N ILE A 81 8.13 14.52 11.86
CA ILE A 81 8.52 13.38 12.69
C ILE A 81 9.66 12.61 12.01
N LEU A 82 9.50 12.23 10.74
CA LEU A 82 10.50 11.47 9.99
C LEU A 82 11.83 12.22 9.84
N GLU A 83 11.78 13.51 9.48
CA GLU A 83 12.97 14.36 9.41
C GLU A 83 13.65 14.54 10.79
N GLY A 84 12.85 14.64 11.86
CA GLY A 84 13.34 14.67 13.25
C GLY A 84 14.05 13.39 13.68
N GLU A 85 13.67 12.26 13.11
CA GLU A 85 14.31 10.95 13.29
C GLU A 85 15.51 10.71 12.33
N GLY A 86 15.85 11.72 11.52
CA GLY A 86 16.98 11.68 10.59
C GLY A 86 16.69 11.01 9.24
N VAL A 87 15.42 10.78 8.90
CA VAL A 87 15.01 10.23 7.63
C VAL A 87 14.92 11.33 6.57
N LYS A 88 15.52 11.13 5.41
CA LYS A 88 15.34 12.01 4.24
C LYS A 88 13.94 11.79 3.65
N VAL A 89 13.15 12.86 3.51
CA VAL A 89 11.77 12.78 3.05
C VAL A 89 11.58 13.45 1.70
N HIS A 90 11.02 12.72 0.74
CA HIS A 90 10.46 13.26 -0.49
C HIS A 90 8.93 13.30 -0.37
N VAL A 91 8.29 14.20 -1.11
CA VAL A 91 6.83 14.31 -1.18
C VAL A 91 6.40 14.27 -2.64
N ALA A 92 5.30 13.56 -2.92
CA ALA A 92 4.71 13.50 -4.24
C ALA A 92 4.40 14.91 -4.78
N GLN A 93 4.52 15.09 -6.09
CA GLN A 93 4.08 16.30 -6.77
C GLN A 93 2.73 16.00 -7.43
N PRO A 94 1.62 16.52 -6.91
CA PRO A 94 0.30 16.22 -7.45
C PRO A 94 0.21 16.68 -8.91
N ILE A 95 -0.41 15.84 -9.72
CA ILE A 95 -0.84 16.19 -11.08
C ILE A 95 -2.28 16.70 -11.06
N ASP A 96 -2.80 17.18 -12.17
CA ASP A 96 -4.21 17.59 -12.28
C ASP A 96 -5.11 16.36 -12.43
N PHE A 97 -5.61 15.84 -11.31
CA PHE A 97 -6.47 14.67 -11.28
C PHE A 97 -7.90 14.93 -11.79
N THR A 98 -8.27 16.18 -12.07
CA THR A 98 -9.58 16.51 -12.66
C THR A 98 -9.64 16.18 -14.14
N GLN A 99 -8.50 15.99 -14.80
CA GLN A 99 -8.42 15.68 -16.22
C GLN A 99 -8.94 14.27 -16.52
N PRO A 100 -9.80 14.14 -17.54
CA PRO A 100 -10.23 12.83 -18.00
C PRO A 100 -9.08 12.06 -18.64
N LEU A 101 -9.12 10.75 -18.51
CA LEU A 101 -8.23 9.85 -19.26
C LEU A 101 -9.01 9.15 -20.35
N LYS A 102 -8.40 9.07 -21.53
CA LYS A 102 -8.97 8.36 -22.69
C LYS A 102 -7.90 7.55 -23.38
N THR A 103 -8.21 6.28 -23.61
CA THR A 103 -7.46 5.36 -24.45
C THR A 103 -8.36 4.87 -25.61
N PRO A 104 -7.87 4.07 -26.55
CA PRO A 104 -8.73 3.43 -27.55
C PRO A 104 -9.78 2.48 -26.95
N ASP A 105 -9.53 1.91 -25.76
CA ASP A 105 -10.33 0.85 -25.16
C ASP A 105 -11.31 1.34 -24.08
N TRP A 106 -11.00 2.45 -23.40
CA TRP A 106 -11.80 2.98 -22.29
C TRP A 106 -11.60 4.48 -22.09
N HIS A 107 -12.46 5.07 -21.27
CA HIS A 107 -12.28 6.42 -20.74
C HIS A 107 -12.83 6.53 -19.32
N VAL A 108 -12.21 7.40 -18.52
CA VAL A 108 -12.71 7.81 -17.19
C VAL A 108 -12.80 9.32 -17.12
N PRO A 109 -13.80 9.88 -16.40
CA PRO A 109 -14.05 11.33 -16.37
C PRO A 109 -13.00 12.12 -15.61
N ASN A 110 -12.24 11.48 -14.73
CA ASN A 110 -11.16 12.05 -13.94
C ASN A 110 -10.26 10.93 -13.40
N GLN A 111 -9.12 11.30 -12.87
CA GLN A 111 -8.17 10.43 -12.19
C GLN A 111 -8.49 10.33 -10.70
N PHE A 112 -7.59 9.78 -9.85
CA PHE A 112 -7.83 9.60 -8.43
C PHE A 112 -6.97 10.56 -7.58
N CYS A 113 -5.77 10.18 -7.17
CA CYS A 113 -4.89 10.94 -6.30
C CYS A 113 -3.43 10.48 -6.41
N SER A 114 -2.53 11.08 -5.62
CA SER A 114 -1.14 10.62 -5.41
C SER A 114 -0.84 10.37 -3.93
N SER A 115 -1.84 9.90 -3.20
CA SER A 115 -1.72 9.70 -1.76
C SER A 115 -0.92 8.45 -1.40
N ASN A 116 -0.98 7.39 -2.20
CA ASN A 116 -0.46 6.08 -1.83
C ASN A 116 0.66 5.62 -2.80
N PRO A 117 1.91 6.15 -2.67
CA PRO A 117 3.02 5.76 -3.54
C PRO A 117 3.36 4.27 -3.44
N ARG A 118 3.07 3.63 -2.30
CA ARG A 118 3.32 2.20 -2.08
C ARG A 118 2.51 1.30 -3.00
N ASP A 119 1.30 1.72 -3.41
CA ASP A 119 0.47 0.93 -4.30
C ASP A 119 1.01 0.92 -5.73
N SER A 120 1.59 2.05 -6.15
CA SER A 120 1.99 2.29 -7.54
C SER A 120 3.47 2.05 -7.82
N LEU A 121 4.32 1.90 -6.78
CA LEU A 121 5.76 1.72 -6.90
C LEU A 121 6.25 0.55 -6.04
N LEU A 122 6.71 -0.52 -6.69
CA LEU A 122 7.35 -1.66 -6.01
C LEU A 122 8.86 -1.40 -5.95
N LEU A 123 9.41 -1.32 -4.72
CA LEU A 123 10.84 -1.17 -4.50
C LEU A 123 11.39 -2.38 -3.75
N ILE A 124 12.25 -3.17 -4.42
CA ILE A 124 12.91 -4.36 -3.87
C ILE A 124 14.40 -4.29 -4.21
N GLY A 125 15.26 -4.27 -3.20
CA GLY A 125 16.67 -3.94 -3.40
C GLY A 125 16.82 -2.57 -4.04
N ASP A 126 17.58 -2.47 -5.11
CA ASP A 126 17.77 -1.26 -5.91
C ASP A 126 16.81 -1.15 -7.11
N LEU A 127 15.90 -2.12 -7.26
CA LEU A 127 14.94 -2.17 -8.35
C LEU A 127 13.65 -1.44 -7.99
N ILE A 128 13.31 -0.42 -8.76
CA ILE A 128 12.03 0.31 -8.70
C ILE A 128 11.20 -0.09 -9.91
N VAL A 129 9.99 -0.59 -9.65
CA VAL A 129 9.04 -0.98 -10.70
C VAL A 129 7.81 -0.09 -10.60
N GLU A 130 7.47 0.61 -11.68
CA GLU A 130 6.16 1.23 -11.79
C GLU A 130 5.10 0.13 -12.03
N SER A 131 4.16 0.00 -11.10
CA SER A 131 3.06 -0.96 -11.20
C SER A 131 2.12 -0.61 -12.35
N PRO A 132 1.50 -1.60 -13.01
CA PRO A 132 0.61 -1.35 -14.15
C PRO A 132 -0.72 -0.72 -13.72
N MET A 133 -1.11 -0.88 -12.45
CA MET A 133 -2.35 -0.43 -11.82
C MET A 133 -3.61 -0.98 -12.51
N ALA A 134 -4.44 -1.71 -11.78
CA ALA A 134 -5.70 -2.24 -12.31
C ALA A 134 -6.81 -1.17 -12.38
N ASP A 135 -6.79 -0.16 -11.50
CA ASP A 135 -7.75 0.95 -11.55
C ASP A 135 -7.39 1.92 -12.70
N ARG A 136 -8.31 2.08 -13.65
CA ARG A 136 -8.15 3.01 -14.78
C ARG A 136 -7.95 4.46 -14.32
N SER A 137 -8.51 4.84 -13.18
CA SER A 137 -8.33 6.20 -12.61
C SER A 137 -6.91 6.45 -12.08
N ARG A 138 -6.14 5.38 -11.85
CA ARG A 138 -4.76 5.41 -11.34
C ARG A 138 -3.70 5.16 -12.42
N TYR A 139 -4.13 5.03 -13.68
CA TYR A 139 -3.29 4.59 -14.79
C TYR A 139 -2.00 5.41 -15.00
N PHE A 140 -2.02 6.70 -14.67
CA PHE A 140 -0.87 7.61 -14.74
C PHE A 140 -0.44 8.16 -13.37
N GLU A 141 -0.86 7.54 -12.28
CA GLU A 141 -0.54 8.01 -10.92
C GLU A 141 0.97 8.12 -10.68
N THR A 142 1.78 7.21 -11.24
CA THR A 142 3.24 7.25 -11.12
C THR A 142 3.88 8.53 -11.64
N PHE A 143 3.16 9.33 -12.44
CA PHE A 143 3.65 10.62 -12.91
C PHE A 143 3.82 11.65 -11.78
N ALA A 144 3.06 11.53 -10.70
CA ALA A 144 3.22 12.35 -9.51
C ALA A 144 4.58 12.13 -8.79
N TYR A 145 5.23 11.02 -9.05
CA TYR A 145 6.51 10.63 -8.43
C TYR A 145 7.69 10.76 -9.39
N ARG A 146 7.45 11.24 -10.61
CA ARG A 146 8.40 11.22 -11.73
C ARG A 146 9.74 11.90 -11.43
N ASP A 147 9.74 13.04 -10.74
CA ASP A 147 10.99 13.76 -10.47
C ASP A 147 11.83 13.03 -9.42
N VAL A 148 11.18 12.42 -8.41
CA VAL A 148 11.87 11.57 -7.44
C VAL A 148 12.46 10.35 -8.14
N LEU A 149 11.69 9.68 -9.01
CA LEU A 149 12.17 8.51 -9.75
C LEU A 149 13.39 8.82 -10.63
N LYS A 150 13.43 9.99 -11.27
CA LYS A 150 14.61 10.46 -12.04
C LYS A 150 15.82 10.65 -11.13
N GLU A 151 15.66 11.36 -9.99
CA GLU A 151 16.73 11.53 -8.99
C GLU A 151 17.29 10.18 -8.54
N LEU A 152 16.41 9.23 -8.20
CA LEU A 152 16.82 7.91 -7.75
C LEU A 152 17.55 7.11 -8.84
N ASN A 153 17.11 7.22 -10.10
CA ASN A 153 17.76 6.58 -11.22
C ASN A 153 19.17 7.19 -11.49
N GLU A 154 19.32 8.51 -11.39
CA GLU A 154 20.62 9.19 -11.47
C GLU A 154 21.58 8.75 -10.36
N ARG A 155 21.05 8.36 -9.20
CA ARG A 155 21.78 7.81 -8.06
C ARG A 155 22.09 6.31 -8.19
N GLY A 156 21.67 5.67 -9.30
CA GLY A 156 21.99 4.29 -9.63
C GLY A 156 20.87 3.28 -9.37
N ALA A 157 19.67 3.70 -8.95
CA ALA A 157 18.51 2.81 -8.87
C ALA A 157 18.12 2.30 -10.27
N ARG A 158 17.78 1.02 -10.37
CA ARG A 158 17.25 0.43 -11.58
C ARG A 158 15.76 0.71 -11.69
N TRP A 159 15.38 1.60 -12.55
CA TRP A 159 14.00 2.00 -12.72
C TRP A 159 13.40 1.42 -14.00
N ILE A 160 12.32 0.64 -13.86
CA ILE A 160 11.58 0.03 -14.97
C ILE A 160 10.08 0.24 -14.77
N SER A 161 9.32 0.19 -15.85
CA SER A 161 7.87 0.09 -15.81
C SER A 161 7.45 -1.35 -16.12
N ALA A 162 6.43 -1.86 -15.44
CA ALA A 162 5.74 -3.06 -15.88
C ALA A 162 5.14 -2.85 -17.28
N PRO A 163 4.87 -3.94 -18.04
CA PRO A 163 4.16 -3.81 -19.30
C PRO A 163 2.85 -3.02 -19.09
N LYS A 164 2.71 -1.89 -19.81
CA LYS A 164 1.54 -1.02 -19.66
C LYS A 164 0.31 -1.73 -20.23
N PRO A 165 -0.71 -2.07 -19.41
CA PRO A 165 -1.85 -2.85 -19.84
C PRO A 165 -2.81 -1.99 -20.68
N ARG A 166 -3.58 -2.62 -21.57
CA ARG A 166 -4.67 -1.93 -22.29
C ARG A 166 -5.85 -1.63 -21.39
N LEU A 167 -6.07 -2.44 -20.35
CA LEU A 167 -7.22 -2.39 -19.42
C LEU A 167 -8.57 -2.36 -20.16
N SER A 168 -8.69 -3.15 -21.25
CA SER A 168 -9.99 -3.34 -21.91
C SER A 168 -10.97 -4.01 -20.94
N ASP A 169 -12.25 -4.02 -21.26
CA ASP A 169 -13.26 -4.68 -20.41
C ASP A 169 -12.99 -6.18 -20.19
N LYS A 170 -12.16 -6.81 -21.03
CA LYS A 170 -11.71 -8.20 -20.85
C LYS A 170 -10.79 -8.38 -19.64
N SER A 171 -10.14 -7.32 -19.18
CA SER A 171 -9.28 -7.34 -17.98
C SER A 171 -10.07 -7.49 -16.69
N PHE A 172 -11.40 -7.38 -16.76
CA PHE A 172 -12.30 -7.43 -15.61
C PHE A 172 -13.41 -8.44 -15.79
N VAL A 173 -13.90 -9.02 -14.71
CA VAL A 173 -15.12 -9.82 -14.73
C VAL A 173 -16.33 -8.91 -14.90
N ASN A 174 -17.27 -9.27 -15.81
CA ASN A 174 -18.44 -8.44 -16.08
C ASN A 174 -19.44 -8.40 -14.91
N ASP A 175 -19.45 -9.45 -14.09
CA ASP A 175 -20.38 -9.63 -12.97
C ASP A 175 -19.60 -10.23 -11.80
N LEU A 176 -19.25 -9.38 -10.84
CA LEU A 176 -18.53 -9.78 -9.65
C LEU A 176 -19.48 -10.53 -8.72
N LYS A 177 -19.36 -11.85 -8.68
CA LYS A 177 -20.19 -12.71 -7.85
C LYS A 177 -19.87 -12.50 -6.36
N ARG A 178 -20.94 -12.49 -5.56
CA ARG A 178 -20.86 -12.33 -4.10
C ARG A 178 -21.63 -13.45 -3.40
N ASP A 179 -21.20 -13.76 -2.18
CA ASP A 179 -21.92 -14.67 -1.28
C ASP A 179 -23.11 -13.97 -0.58
N ALA A 180 -23.75 -14.69 0.34
CA ALA A 180 -24.91 -14.16 1.09
C ALA A 180 -24.57 -12.98 2.00
N ASP A 181 -23.31 -12.85 2.40
CA ASP A 181 -22.78 -11.74 3.21
C ASP A 181 -22.25 -10.58 2.36
N GLY A 182 -22.42 -10.65 1.04
CA GLY A 182 -21.95 -9.63 0.10
C GLY A 182 -20.47 -9.72 -0.24
N ARG A 183 -19.73 -10.74 0.24
CA ARG A 183 -18.29 -10.90 -0.03
C ARG A 183 -18.07 -11.38 -1.45
N PRO A 184 -17.12 -10.78 -2.20
CA PRO A 184 -16.71 -11.33 -3.49
C PRO A 184 -16.25 -12.78 -3.37
N THR A 185 -16.74 -13.64 -4.28
CA THR A 185 -16.36 -15.06 -4.37
C THR A 185 -15.39 -15.33 -5.52
N GLN A 186 -14.96 -14.29 -6.20
CA GLN A 186 -13.96 -14.31 -7.27
C GLN A 186 -13.24 -12.95 -7.30
N TRP A 187 -12.06 -12.92 -7.89
CA TRP A 187 -11.33 -11.68 -8.08
C TRP A 187 -11.93 -10.84 -9.20
N LEU A 188 -11.81 -9.51 -9.10
CA LEU A 188 -12.29 -8.56 -10.11
C LEU A 188 -11.51 -8.68 -11.42
N THR A 189 -10.18 -8.82 -11.32
CA THR A 189 -9.28 -8.90 -12.47
C THR A 189 -9.24 -10.31 -13.05
N THR A 190 -9.17 -10.39 -14.39
CA THR A 190 -8.91 -11.63 -15.14
C THR A 190 -7.40 -11.80 -15.37
N GLU A 191 -7.01 -12.87 -16.08
CA GLU A 191 -5.60 -13.11 -16.47
C GLU A 191 -5.29 -12.57 -17.89
N GLU A 192 -6.11 -11.67 -18.44
CA GLU A 192 -5.93 -11.10 -19.79
C GLU A 192 -4.66 -10.25 -19.91
N GLU A 193 -4.31 -9.52 -18.82
CA GLU A 193 -3.18 -8.60 -18.77
C GLU A 193 -2.34 -8.85 -17.51
N ILE A 194 -1.09 -8.39 -17.50
CA ILE A 194 -0.25 -8.35 -16.30
C ILE A 194 -0.73 -7.20 -15.43
N LEU A 195 -1.36 -7.53 -14.29
CA LEU A 195 -1.90 -6.53 -13.36
C LEU A 195 -1.40 -6.80 -11.94
N PHE A 196 -0.93 -5.76 -11.28
CA PHE A 196 -0.64 -5.77 -9.84
C PHE A 196 -0.55 -4.35 -9.28
N ASP A 197 -0.90 -4.22 -8.02
CA ASP A 197 -0.54 -3.09 -7.18
C ASP A 197 0.66 -3.50 -6.32
N ALA A 198 1.62 -2.58 -6.12
CA ALA A 198 2.86 -2.91 -5.43
C ALA A 198 2.66 -3.22 -3.94
N ALA A 199 1.61 -2.69 -3.31
CA ALA A 199 1.24 -2.95 -1.92
C ALA A 199 0.81 -4.40 -1.65
N ASP A 200 0.60 -5.23 -2.69
CA ASP A 200 0.41 -6.66 -2.54
C ASP A 200 1.71 -7.45 -2.35
N PHE A 201 2.88 -6.79 -2.39
CA PHE A 201 4.19 -7.41 -2.22
C PHE A 201 4.88 -6.90 -0.96
N MET A 202 5.25 -7.79 -0.05
CA MET A 202 5.88 -7.47 1.22
C MET A 202 7.24 -8.15 1.36
N LYS A 203 8.24 -7.41 1.85
CA LYS A 203 9.65 -7.80 1.84
C LYS A 203 10.09 -8.44 3.15
N PHE A 204 10.70 -9.61 3.06
CA PHE A 204 11.31 -10.38 4.16
C PHE A 204 12.74 -10.83 3.77
N GLY A 205 13.59 -9.90 3.41
CA GLY A 205 14.93 -10.22 2.90
C GLY A 205 14.87 -10.86 1.51
N LYS A 206 15.33 -12.10 1.39
CA LYS A 206 15.27 -12.90 0.15
C LYS A 206 13.86 -13.38 -0.19
N ASP A 207 12.96 -13.36 0.78
CA ASP A 207 11.61 -13.86 0.63
C ASP A 207 10.64 -12.70 0.46
N ILE A 208 9.78 -12.77 -0.53
CA ILE A 208 8.74 -11.78 -0.81
C ILE A 208 7.40 -12.47 -0.66
N LEU A 209 6.57 -11.97 0.23
CA LEU A 209 5.18 -12.40 0.34
C LEU A 209 4.33 -11.61 -0.64
N VAL A 210 3.39 -12.28 -1.29
CA VAL A 210 2.41 -11.64 -2.17
C VAL A 210 1.02 -12.25 -1.97
N SER A 211 0.00 -11.41 -1.95
CA SER A 211 -1.38 -11.87 -2.03
C SER A 211 -1.98 -11.57 -3.39
N ARG A 212 -2.79 -12.50 -3.90
CA ARG A 212 -3.71 -12.22 -4.99
C ARG A 212 -4.85 -11.36 -4.44
N SER A 213 -5.24 -10.32 -5.19
CA SER A 213 -6.27 -9.36 -4.79
C SER A 213 -7.17 -8.95 -5.96
N HIS A 214 -8.05 -7.99 -5.76
CA HIS A 214 -8.85 -7.42 -6.85
C HIS A 214 -8.02 -6.60 -7.85
N THR A 215 -6.80 -6.22 -7.49
CA THR A 215 -5.89 -5.44 -8.33
C THR A 215 -4.66 -6.23 -8.78
N THR A 216 -4.35 -7.35 -8.11
CA THR A 216 -3.20 -8.20 -8.41
C THR A 216 -3.65 -9.58 -8.87
N ASN A 217 -3.30 -9.96 -10.11
CA ASN A 217 -3.60 -11.26 -10.69
C ASN A 217 -2.36 -12.17 -10.76
N GLU A 218 -2.57 -13.45 -11.12
CA GLU A 218 -1.49 -14.43 -11.22
C GLU A 218 -0.45 -14.05 -12.30
N ALA A 219 -0.91 -13.46 -13.41
CA ALA A 219 -0.02 -12.99 -14.48
C ALA A 219 0.94 -11.91 -13.97
N GLY A 220 0.45 -10.99 -13.12
CA GLY A 220 1.26 -9.96 -12.45
C GLY A 220 2.29 -10.56 -11.49
N ILE A 221 1.85 -11.46 -10.61
CA ILE A 221 2.73 -12.17 -9.68
C ILE A 221 3.84 -12.92 -10.43
N LYS A 222 3.48 -13.65 -11.47
CA LYS A 222 4.43 -14.38 -12.30
C LYS A 222 5.45 -13.45 -12.98
N TRP A 223 5.00 -12.31 -13.47
CA TRP A 223 5.90 -11.34 -14.09
C TRP A 223 6.89 -10.75 -13.06
N VAL A 224 6.42 -10.36 -11.87
CA VAL A 224 7.30 -9.88 -10.79
C VAL A 224 8.31 -10.95 -10.40
N ARG A 225 7.89 -12.21 -10.24
CA ARG A 225 8.80 -13.36 -9.98
C ARG A 225 9.89 -13.48 -11.04
N GLN A 226 9.56 -13.26 -12.32
CA GLN A 226 10.53 -13.32 -13.41
C GLN A 226 11.58 -12.20 -13.36
N ILE A 227 11.17 -10.96 -13.04
CA ILE A 227 12.10 -9.82 -13.00
C ILE A 227 13.01 -9.84 -11.78
N LEU A 228 12.54 -10.38 -10.65
CA LEU A 228 13.34 -10.53 -9.44
C LEU A 228 14.42 -11.61 -9.61
N GLY A 229 14.18 -12.64 -10.42
CA GLY A 229 15.15 -13.70 -10.72
C GLY A 229 15.38 -14.64 -9.54
N ALA A 230 16.54 -15.29 -9.52
CA ALA A 230 16.86 -16.34 -8.55
C ALA A 230 17.34 -15.82 -7.18
N ASP A 231 17.56 -14.52 -7.03
CA ASP A 231 18.03 -13.93 -5.78
C ASP A 231 16.88 -13.81 -4.74
N PHE A 232 15.63 -13.90 -5.20
CA PHE A 232 14.42 -13.82 -4.38
C PHE A 232 13.49 -15.02 -4.58
N THR A 233 12.79 -15.37 -3.52
CA THR A 233 11.70 -16.34 -3.55
C THR A 233 10.37 -15.61 -3.30
N VAL A 234 9.42 -15.73 -4.23
CA VAL A 234 8.09 -15.12 -4.11
C VAL A 234 7.09 -16.18 -3.63
N HIS A 235 6.53 -15.97 -2.46
CA HIS A 235 5.54 -16.84 -1.81
C HIS A 235 4.16 -16.23 -1.93
N GLU A 236 3.24 -16.98 -2.51
CA GLU A 236 1.84 -16.57 -2.59
C GLU A 236 1.10 -16.97 -1.30
N VAL A 237 0.30 -16.06 -0.79
CA VAL A 237 -0.58 -16.28 0.36
C VAL A 237 -2.01 -15.88 0.01
N GLU A 238 -2.97 -16.56 0.63
CA GLU A 238 -4.38 -16.24 0.46
C GLU A 238 -4.88 -15.39 1.63
N THR A 239 -5.65 -14.34 1.31
CA THR A 239 -6.41 -13.61 2.33
C THR A 239 -7.69 -14.36 2.68
N LYS A 240 -8.08 -14.33 3.95
CA LYS A 240 -9.29 -14.95 4.46
C LYS A 240 -10.56 -14.25 3.96
N ASN A 241 -10.44 -12.99 3.58
CA ASN A 241 -11.56 -12.12 3.24
C ASN A 241 -11.22 -11.28 2.00
N ALA A 242 -11.99 -11.44 0.95
CA ALA A 242 -11.80 -10.75 -0.31
C ALA A 242 -12.10 -9.23 -0.27
N PHE A 243 -12.52 -8.67 0.88
CA PHE A 243 -12.60 -7.23 1.07
C PHE A 243 -11.24 -6.60 1.42
N ALA A 244 -10.19 -7.38 1.73
CA ALA A 244 -8.85 -6.84 1.85
C ALA A 244 -8.39 -6.28 0.52
N MET A 245 -7.94 -5.01 0.50
CA MET A 245 -7.45 -4.39 -0.72
C MET A 245 -6.05 -4.93 -1.05
N HIS A 246 -5.12 -4.86 -0.10
CA HIS A 246 -3.74 -5.26 -0.26
C HIS A 246 -3.24 -6.09 0.95
N ILE A 247 -2.08 -6.75 0.80
CA ILE A 247 -1.49 -7.55 1.87
C ILE A 247 -1.06 -6.70 3.07
N ASP A 248 -0.64 -5.46 2.86
CA ASP A 248 -0.21 -4.53 3.92
C ASP A 248 -1.36 -3.99 4.79
N ASP A 249 -2.62 -4.30 4.42
CA ASP A 249 -3.80 -4.13 5.25
C ASP A 249 -4.10 -5.38 6.10
N THR A 250 -3.40 -6.47 5.89
CA THR A 250 -3.70 -7.77 6.49
C THR A 250 -2.63 -8.26 7.46
N ILE A 251 -1.37 -8.01 7.15
CA ILE A 251 -0.21 -8.35 7.99
C ILE A 251 0.80 -7.22 8.02
N MET A 252 1.56 -7.12 9.10
CA MET A 252 2.66 -6.18 9.26
C MET A 252 3.81 -6.84 10.03
N PRO A 253 4.99 -7.02 9.43
CA PRO A 253 6.18 -7.44 10.16
C PRO A 253 6.65 -6.32 11.09
N LEU A 254 6.91 -6.64 12.34
CA LEU A 254 7.39 -5.69 13.36
C LEU A 254 8.91 -5.64 13.38
N ASP A 255 9.53 -6.80 13.29
CA ASP A 255 10.97 -7.03 13.19
C ASP A 255 11.26 -8.44 12.64
N GLU A 256 12.52 -8.84 12.65
CA GLU A 256 12.91 -10.20 12.27
C GLU A 256 12.41 -11.20 13.31
N GLY A 257 11.45 -12.03 12.91
CA GLY A 257 10.85 -13.07 13.74
C GLY A 257 9.49 -12.72 14.35
N ARG A 258 8.96 -11.49 14.17
CA ARG A 258 7.66 -11.10 14.72
C ARG A 258 6.78 -10.38 13.69
N LEU A 259 5.52 -10.74 13.62
CA LEU A 259 4.51 -10.05 12.81
C LEU A 259 3.18 -9.91 13.56
N VAL A 260 2.42 -8.90 13.17
CA VAL A 260 1.02 -8.71 13.57
C VAL A 260 0.11 -8.93 12.36
N TYR A 261 -1.06 -9.52 12.58
CA TYR A 261 -2.04 -9.77 11.52
C TYR A 261 -3.44 -9.37 11.94
N SER A 262 -4.27 -9.02 10.96
CA SER A 262 -5.70 -8.77 11.17
C SER A 262 -6.47 -10.09 11.12
N PRO A 263 -7.12 -10.53 12.23
CA PRO A 263 -7.87 -11.79 12.25
C PRO A 263 -9.10 -11.77 11.34
N ASP A 264 -9.58 -10.59 10.92
CA ASP A 264 -10.70 -10.45 9.99
C ASP A 264 -10.30 -10.74 8.54
N TYR A 265 -9.05 -10.45 8.17
CA TYR A 265 -8.56 -10.53 6.79
C TYR A 265 -7.57 -11.66 6.55
N PHE A 266 -6.90 -12.16 7.59
CA PHE A 266 -5.80 -13.10 7.43
C PHE A 266 -5.89 -14.27 8.40
N ASP A 267 -5.52 -15.46 7.90
CA ASP A 267 -5.32 -16.68 8.72
C ASP A 267 -3.84 -17.01 8.76
N PRO A 268 -3.17 -16.99 9.93
CA PRO A 268 -1.76 -17.36 10.04
C PRO A 268 -1.43 -18.75 9.48
N ALA A 269 -2.40 -19.66 9.44
CA ALA A 269 -2.22 -20.98 8.83
C ALA A 269 -2.00 -20.94 7.31
N ALA A 270 -2.33 -19.81 6.64
CA ALA A 270 -2.07 -19.59 5.22
C ALA A 270 -0.61 -19.19 4.94
N LEU A 271 0.19 -18.86 5.98
CA LEU A 271 1.59 -18.52 5.79
C LEU A 271 2.43 -19.75 5.39
N PRO A 272 3.42 -19.55 4.51
CA PRO A 272 4.36 -20.59 4.16
C PRO A 272 5.10 -21.15 5.38
N ASP A 273 5.56 -22.39 5.27
CA ASP A 273 6.28 -23.12 6.35
C ASP A 273 7.51 -22.39 6.88
N ILE A 274 8.11 -21.47 6.11
CA ILE A 274 9.23 -20.64 6.54
C ILE A 274 8.88 -19.77 7.75
N PHE A 275 7.61 -19.41 7.93
CA PHE A 275 7.14 -18.60 9.06
C PHE A 275 6.91 -19.39 10.36
N LYS A 276 7.15 -20.72 10.39
CA LYS A 276 6.91 -21.54 11.59
C LYS A 276 7.72 -21.12 12.83
N THR A 277 8.82 -20.40 12.63
CA THR A 277 9.66 -19.88 13.70
C THR A 277 9.30 -18.46 14.12
N TRP A 278 8.37 -17.82 13.41
CA TRP A 278 7.94 -16.45 13.68
C TRP A 278 6.85 -16.40 14.74
N GLU A 279 6.92 -15.44 15.63
CA GLU A 279 5.85 -15.12 16.57
C GLU A 279 4.78 -14.27 15.84
N MET A 280 3.54 -14.74 15.89
CA MET A 280 2.40 -14.11 15.22
C MET A 280 1.41 -13.58 16.24
N PHE A 281 1.05 -12.33 16.11
CA PHE A 281 0.15 -11.65 17.04
C PHE A 281 -1.09 -11.16 16.32
N GLU A 282 -2.25 -11.39 16.94
CA GLU A 282 -3.49 -10.74 16.49
C GLU A 282 -3.42 -9.23 16.74
N ALA A 283 -3.83 -8.44 15.75
CA ALA A 283 -3.96 -7.00 15.89
C ALA A 283 -5.00 -6.68 16.98
N PRO A 284 -4.71 -5.72 17.87
CA PRO A 284 -5.70 -5.24 18.83
C PRO A 284 -6.93 -4.64 18.15
N GLU A 285 -8.04 -4.58 18.87
CA GLU A 285 -9.26 -3.94 18.40
C GLU A 285 -9.03 -2.46 18.05
N VAL A 286 -9.56 -2.04 16.89
CA VAL A 286 -9.46 -0.66 16.40
C VAL A 286 -10.37 0.26 17.21
N ILE A 287 -9.85 1.42 17.60
CA ILE A 287 -10.62 2.50 18.21
C ILE A 287 -11.09 3.45 17.09
N TYR A 288 -12.40 3.47 16.84
CA TYR A 288 -13.01 4.35 15.84
C TYR A 288 -13.40 5.68 16.46
N SER A 289 -12.76 6.76 16.05
CA SER A 289 -13.10 8.10 16.50
C SER A 289 -14.17 8.74 15.63
N ALA A 290 -14.81 9.80 16.12
CA ALA A 290 -15.78 10.58 15.37
C ALA A 290 -15.13 11.42 14.23
N LYS A 291 -13.82 11.60 14.24
CA LYS A 291 -13.07 12.29 13.17
C LYS A 291 -12.86 11.37 11.96
N ASN A 292 -12.79 10.07 12.20
CA ASN A 292 -12.58 9.07 11.16
C ASN A 292 -13.82 8.94 10.27
N ARG A 293 -13.80 9.57 9.10
CA ARG A 293 -14.91 9.57 8.15
C ARG A 293 -15.18 8.21 7.50
N LEU A 294 -14.22 7.30 7.52
CA LEU A 294 -14.41 5.92 7.03
C LEU A 294 -15.08 5.00 8.06
N GLY A 295 -15.02 5.34 9.35
CA GLY A 295 -15.58 4.51 10.41
C GLY A 295 -15.00 3.09 10.36
N ARG A 296 -15.87 2.07 10.36
CA ARG A 296 -15.45 0.66 10.36
C ARG A 296 -14.79 0.17 9.08
N LEU A 297 -14.85 0.92 7.97
CA LEU A 297 -14.08 0.60 6.77
C LEU A 297 -12.57 0.69 6.99
N SER A 298 -12.13 1.40 8.01
CA SER A 298 -10.71 1.53 8.37
C SER A 298 -10.23 0.46 9.38
N GLY A 299 -10.77 -0.75 9.34
CA GLY A 299 -10.38 -1.87 10.22
C GLY A 299 -8.92 -2.29 10.11
N TRP A 300 -8.23 -1.87 9.05
CA TRP A 300 -6.81 -2.10 8.77
C TRP A 300 -5.84 -1.14 9.50
N LEU A 301 -6.33 -0.16 10.27
CA LEU A 301 -5.50 0.85 10.93
C LEU A 301 -4.41 0.31 11.84
N ASN A 302 -4.68 -0.80 12.52
CA ASN A 302 -3.72 -1.42 13.43
C ASN A 302 -2.64 -2.26 12.71
N ILE A 303 -2.73 -2.35 11.38
CA ILE A 303 -1.79 -3.06 10.53
C ILE A 303 -0.97 -2.07 9.70
N ASN A 304 -1.60 -1.06 9.12
CA ASN A 304 -0.99 -0.12 8.17
C ASN A 304 -0.11 0.93 8.88
N MET A 305 0.85 0.44 9.68
CA MET A 305 1.83 1.23 10.44
C MET A 305 3.13 1.40 9.63
N LEU A 306 4.03 2.28 10.07
CA LEU A 306 5.34 2.47 9.43
C LEU A 306 6.46 2.22 10.44
N SER A 307 7.23 1.14 10.27
CA SER A 307 8.43 0.88 11.06
C SER A 307 9.55 1.82 10.68
N LEU A 308 10.14 2.51 11.66
CA LEU A 308 11.38 3.26 11.48
C LEU A 308 12.61 2.37 11.61
N ASP A 309 12.54 1.38 12.47
CA ASP A 309 13.52 0.32 12.68
C ASP A 309 12.88 -0.83 13.47
N GLU A 310 13.68 -1.81 13.88
CA GLU A 310 13.28 -3.00 14.64
C GLU A 310 12.63 -2.70 16.00
N LYS A 311 12.66 -1.44 16.47
CA LYS A 311 12.14 -1.04 17.78
C LYS A 311 11.12 0.09 17.70
N ARG A 312 11.24 0.98 16.73
CA ARG A 312 10.44 2.20 16.64
C ARG A 312 9.45 2.10 15.46
N ILE A 313 8.20 2.42 15.74
CA ILE A 313 7.11 2.30 14.77
C ILE A 313 6.15 3.47 14.89
N ILE A 314 5.77 4.08 13.77
CA ILE A 314 4.80 5.18 13.73
C ILE A 314 3.40 4.58 13.70
N VAL A 315 2.54 5.09 14.58
CA VAL A 315 1.16 4.63 14.75
C VAL A 315 0.22 5.81 14.96
N GLU A 316 -1.05 5.59 14.62
CA GLU A 316 -2.11 6.57 14.90
C GLU A 316 -2.23 6.86 16.40
N SER A 317 -2.21 8.14 16.75
CA SER A 317 -2.12 8.63 18.11
C SER A 317 -3.28 8.22 19.03
N ASN A 318 -4.47 7.99 18.47
CA ASN A 318 -5.66 7.60 19.23
C ASN A 318 -5.80 6.07 19.42
N GLN A 319 -4.94 5.24 18.80
CA GLN A 319 -5.02 3.79 18.89
C GLN A 319 -4.38 3.25 20.19
N GLU A 320 -4.97 3.58 21.33
CA GLU A 320 -4.44 3.20 22.64
C GLU A 320 -4.20 1.69 22.82
N HIS A 321 -5.07 0.86 22.22
CA HIS A 321 -4.91 -0.61 22.31
C HIS A 321 -3.63 -1.04 21.60
N THR A 322 -3.39 -0.55 20.38
CA THR A 322 -2.18 -0.82 19.59
C THR A 322 -0.93 -0.27 20.28
N ILE A 323 -1.00 0.96 20.81
CA ILE A 323 0.11 1.57 21.54
C ILE A 323 0.52 0.74 22.76
N LYS A 324 -0.47 0.28 23.56
CA LYS A 324 -0.23 -0.57 24.74
C LYS A 324 0.34 -1.94 24.33
N PHE A 325 -0.20 -2.52 23.25
CA PHE A 325 0.25 -3.79 22.70
C PHE A 325 1.72 -3.72 22.26
N LEU A 326 2.09 -2.74 21.44
CA LEU A 326 3.47 -2.55 20.97
C LEU A 326 4.46 -2.32 22.11
N LYS A 327 4.09 -1.50 23.11
CA LYS A 327 4.91 -1.32 24.32
C LYS A 327 5.12 -2.61 25.10
N LYS A 328 4.11 -3.49 25.17
CA LYS A 328 4.23 -4.80 25.81
C LYS A 328 5.21 -5.71 25.07
N LEU A 329 5.32 -5.57 23.75
CA LEU A 329 6.31 -6.28 22.93
C LEU A 329 7.72 -5.64 22.99
N GLY A 330 7.90 -4.57 23.78
CA GLY A 330 9.18 -3.86 23.91
C GLY A 330 9.46 -2.86 22.78
N MET A 331 8.47 -2.57 21.95
CA MET A 331 8.58 -1.54 20.90
C MET A 331 8.33 -0.14 21.44
N GLN A 332 8.76 0.86 20.69
CA GLN A 332 8.61 2.28 20.98
C GLN A 332 7.68 2.92 19.92
N PRO A 333 6.36 2.99 20.19
CA PRO A 333 5.43 3.66 19.29
C PRO A 333 5.69 5.16 19.26
N ILE A 334 5.81 5.71 18.06
CA ILE A 334 5.86 7.15 17.78
C ILE A 334 4.46 7.56 17.34
N LEU A 335 3.87 8.50 18.07
CA LEU A 335 2.48 8.89 17.88
C LEU A 335 2.39 9.99 16.81
N CYS A 336 1.49 9.80 15.85
CA CYS A 336 1.17 10.78 14.82
C CYS A 336 -0.34 10.80 14.59
N GLU A 337 -0.95 11.98 14.47
CA GLU A 337 -2.34 12.09 14.02
C GLU A 337 -2.39 11.89 12.51
N PHE A 338 -3.28 11.02 12.03
CA PHE A 338 -3.39 10.69 10.61
C PHE A 338 -4.82 10.35 10.15
N GLU A 339 -5.83 10.57 10.98
CA GLU A 339 -7.22 10.16 10.72
C GLU A 339 -7.88 10.86 9.53
N ASN A 340 -7.48 12.11 9.24
CA ASN A 340 -8.01 12.82 8.08
C ASN A 340 -7.41 12.30 6.75
N TYR A 341 -6.32 11.52 6.83
CA TYR A 341 -5.74 10.88 5.66
C TYR A 341 -6.47 9.60 5.23
N PHE A 342 -7.09 8.87 6.15
CA PHE A 342 -7.73 7.59 5.87
C PHE A 342 -8.73 7.59 4.70
N PRO A 343 -9.55 8.64 4.49
CA PRO A 343 -10.45 8.72 3.35
C PRO A 343 -9.76 8.65 1.97
N PHE A 344 -8.45 8.87 1.90
CA PHE A 344 -7.64 8.67 0.69
C PHE A 344 -7.14 7.23 0.54
N VAL A 345 -7.75 6.31 1.29
CA VAL A 345 -7.57 4.84 1.21
C VAL A 345 -6.16 4.41 1.61
N GLY A 346 -5.73 4.82 2.78
CA GLY A 346 -4.44 4.40 3.33
C GLY A 346 -4.14 5.00 4.70
N SER A 347 -3.12 4.48 5.37
CA SER A 347 -2.50 5.06 6.54
C SER A 347 -0.99 5.19 6.30
N PHE A 348 -0.18 5.09 7.33
CA PHE A 348 1.26 5.39 7.27
C PHE A 348 2.03 4.54 6.26
N HIS A 349 1.73 3.24 6.17
CA HIS A 349 2.41 2.34 5.25
C HIS A 349 2.04 2.64 3.79
N CYS A 350 0.75 2.72 3.46
CA CYS A 350 0.28 3.09 2.12
C CYS A 350 0.76 4.48 1.70
N ALA A 351 0.70 5.46 2.64
CA ALA A 351 1.09 6.86 2.41
C ALA A 351 2.60 7.03 2.19
N SER A 352 3.40 5.99 2.39
CA SER A 352 4.86 6.04 2.33
C SER A 352 5.44 4.91 1.49
N LEU A 353 6.51 5.21 0.76
CA LEU A 353 7.33 4.23 0.08
C LEU A 353 8.76 4.34 0.59
N ASP A 354 9.27 3.26 1.16
CA ASP A 354 10.64 3.16 1.60
C ASP A 354 11.58 3.23 0.40
N ILE A 355 12.40 4.27 0.30
CA ILE A 355 13.42 4.41 -0.73
C ILE A 355 14.72 3.75 -0.28
N LYS A 356 15.07 3.94 0.98
CA LYS A 356 16.30 3.36 1.55
C LYS A 356 16.08 2.92 2.99
N ARG A 357 16.43 1.65 3.25
CA ARG A 357 16.61 1.10 4.59
C ARG A 357 18.03 0.59 4.75
N ARG A 358 18.61 0.77 5.93
CA ARG A 358 19.97 0.30 6.24
C ARG A 358 19.95 -1.19 6.49
N GLY A 359 20.11 -1.97 5.44
CA GLY A 359 20.13 -3.40 5.48
C GLY A 359 20.78 -3.99 4.24
N GLN A 360 20.99 -5.29 4.26
CA GLN A 360 21.51 -6.05 3.14
C GLN A 360 20.57 -7.19 2.81
N LEU A 361 20.65 -7.69 1.57
CA LEU A 361 19.94 -8.89 1.19
C LEU A 361 20.38 -10.06 2.07
N ARG A 362 19.47 -10.59 2.87
CA ARG A 362 19.71 -11.70 3.78
C ARG A 362 18.52 -12.67 3.80
N ASN A 363 18.77 -13.84 4.33
CA ASN A 363 17.69 -14.75 4.73
C ASN A 363 17.19 -14.29 6.12
N CYS A 364 15.88 -14.13 6.29
CA CYS A 364 15.23 -13.74 7.54
C CYS A 364 14.54 -14.94 8.25
N PHE A 365 14.76 -16.17 7.78
CA PHE A 365 14.11 -17.40 8.26
C PHE A 365 15.13 -18.48 8.62
#